data_0a7a6832bf6fecd0e2875a1eae3d48de
#
_entry.id   0a7a6832bf6fecd0e2875a1eae3d48de
#
_cell.length_a   1.000
_cell.length_b   1.000
_cell.length_c   1.000
_cell.angle_alpha   90.00
_cell.angle_beta   90.00
_cell.angle_gamma   90.00
#
_symmetry.space_group_name_H-M   'P 1'
#
loop_
_entity.id
_entity.type
_entity.pdbx_description
1 polymer ?
#
loop_
_entity_poly.entity_id
_entity_poly.type
_entity_poly.pdbx_seq_one_letter_code
_entity_poly.pdbx_strand_id
1 'polypeptide(L)'
;MYLLAPGQFMEATEGFLKDFAKIRTSGLSLRSTDIYSDFNKNDMISRPETEEILQAQLEKLAQEQELMIRCGGAYTFAYTQVMSGVASDCSHFRLANETVPFLQMVLHGSMKLYTAPINLASNSQTAVLRAIEYGMLPCFQVTYDQSSVLKNSEYTDNFASGYENWREDILEAYKMAQDSLEGLIGCGITEHRQAAQQVFATTYENGDVVYVNYNTEDVTVDGHTVPARGVYRERSGSQ
;
A
#
# COMPACT_ATOMS: atom_id res chain seq x y z
N MET A 1 -24.40 7.85 6.86
CA MET A 1 -23.07 7.84 7.50
C MET A 1 -22.89 9.18 8.19
N TYR A 2 -22.51 9.19 9.46
CA TYR A 2 -22.23 10.43 10.21
C TYR A 2 -20.71 10.52 10.39
N LEU A 3 -20.16 11.72 10.24
CA LEU A 3 -18.76 12.00 10.53
C LEU A 3 -18.65 12.57 11.94
N LEU A 4 -17.58 12.22 12.64
CA LEU A 4 -17.27 12.81 13.94
C LEU A 4 -16.81 14.26 13.73
N ALA A 5 -17.30 15.21 14.50
CA ALA A 5 -16.83 16.60 14.41
C ALA A 5 -15.34 16.68 14.79
N PRO A 6 -14.51 17.43 14.04
CA PRO A 6 -13.07 17.53 14.30
C PRO A 6 -12.75 17.98 15.74
N GLY A 7 -13.54 18.86 16.31
CA GLY A 7 -13.38 19.31 17.70
C GLY A 7 -13.56 18.19 18.76
N GLN A 8 -14.10 17.04 18.37
CA GLN A 8 -14.27 15.88 19.26
C GLN A 8 -13.18 14.81 19.07
N PHE A 9 -12.23 14.98 18.13
CA PHE A 9 -11.20 13.99 17.87
C PHE A 9 -10.34 13.71 19.11
N MET A 10 -9.99 14.73 19.88
CA MET A 10 -9.20 14.57 21.10
C MET A 10 -9.91 13.68 22.13
N GLU A 11 -11.16 13.98 22.46
CA GLU A 11 -11.95 13.20 23.43
C GLU A 11 -12.15 11.76 22.96
N ALA A 12 -12.45 11.57 21.67
CA ALA A 12 -12.61 10.25 21.07
C ALA A 12 -11.31 9.44 21.12
N THR A 13 -10.15 10.05 20.82
CA THR A 13 -8.84 9.41 20.87
C THR A 13 -8.47 9.02 22.29
N GLU A 14 -8.69 9.89 23.27
CA GLU A 14 -8.40 9.59 24.69
C GLU A 14 -9.28 8.46 25.22
N GLY A 15 -10.57 8.48 24.89
CA GLY A 15 -11.49 7.40 25.23
C GLY A 15 -11.08 6.07 24.63
N PHE A 16 -10.70 6.09 23.33
CA PHE A 16 -10.21 4.93 22.63
C PHE A 16 -8.92 4.37 23.25
N LEU A 17 -7.91 5.19 23.47
CA LEU A 17 -6.61 4.75 24.02
C LEU A 17 -6.76 4.12 25.40
N LYS A 18 -7.63 4.66 26.26
CA LYS A 18 -7.93 4.11 27.57
C LYS A 18 -8.47 2.67 27.51
N ASP A 19 -9.29 2.37 26.49
CA ASP A 19 -9.85 1.03 26.31
C ASP A 19 -8.89 0.13 25.54
N PHE A 20 -8.19 0.68 24.54
CA PHE A 20 -7.19 -0.03 23.72
C PHE A 20 -5.98 -0.50 24.55
N ALA A 21 -5.56 0.27 25.55
CA ALA A 21 -4.46 -0.12 26.46
C ALA A 21 -4.73 -1.44 27.20
N LYS A 22 -6.00 -1.88 27.29
CA LYS A 22 -6.37 -3.18 27.86
C LYS A 22 -6.06 -4.35 26.90
N ILE A 23 -5.86 -4.04 25.61
CA ILE A 23 -5.58 -5.01 24.56
C ILE A 23 -4.07 -4.97 24.30
N ARG A 24 -3.38 -6.09 24.44
CA ARG A 24 -1.93 -6.18 24.19
C ARG A 24 -1.68 -6.38 22.71
N THR A 25 -1.55 -5.28 21.97
CA THR A 25 -1.20 -5.27 20.55
C THR A 25 0.07 -4.45 20.32
N SER A 26 0.77 -4.71 19.22
CA SER A 26 1.97 -3.96 18.82
C SER A 26 1.66 -2.79 17.89
N GLY A 27 0.45 -2.70 17.36
CA GLY A 27 0.11 -1.65 16.40
C GLY A 27 -1.39 -1.44 16.24
N LEU A 28 -1.72 -0.31 15.62
CA LEU A 28 -3.07 0.14 15.36
C LEU A 28 -3.27 0.43 13.86
N SER A 29 -4.36 -0.08 13.30
CA SER A 29 -4.72 0.21 11.92
C SER A 29 -5.83 1.25 11.83
N LEU A 30 -5.59 2.35 11.12
CA LEU A 30 -6.53 3.42 10.84
C LEU A 30 -7.04 3.30 9.40
N ARG A 31 -8.36 3.16 9.22
CA ARG A 31 -8.99 2.99 7.90
C ARG A 31 -9.16 4.29 7.14
N SER A 32 -9.33 5.40 7.86
CA SER A 32 -9.52 6.72 7.27
C SER A 32 -8.83 7.75 8.15
N THR A 33 -8.16 8.67 7.47
CA THR A 33 -7.54 9.86 8.05
C THR A 33 -7.97 11.09 7.25
N ASP A 34 -9.19 11.08 6.71
CA ASP A 34 -9.70 12.14 5.87
C ASP A 34 -9.86 13.45 6.65
N ILE A 35 -9.48 14.55 6.04
CA ILE A 35 -9.66 15.91 6.56
C ILE A 35 -10.85 16.58 5.91
N TYR A 36 -11.73 17.14 6.72
CA TYR A 36 -12.95 17.83 6.29
C TYR A 36 -13.22 19.06 7.15
N SER A 37 -14.04 19.98 6.66
CA SER A 37 -14.47 21.16 7.39
C SER A 37 -15.72 20.84 8.20
N ASP A 38 -15.81 21.38 9.42
CA ASP A 38 -17.04 21.44 10.19
C ASP A 38 -17.65 22.83 10.06
N PHE A 39 -18.84 22.91 9.46
CA PHE A 39 -19.57 24.16 9.27
C PHE A 39 -20.57 24.45 10.39
N ASN A 40 -20.29 23.99 11.62
CA ASN A 40 -21.10 24.33 12.78
C ASN A 40 -21.10 25.84 12.98
N LYS A 41 -22.30 26.45 13.07
CA LYS A 41 -22.47 27.90 13.19
C LYS A 41 -21.77 28.52 14.42
N ASN A 42 -21.62 27.73 15.48
CA ASN A 42 -21.05 28.20 16.75
C ASN A 42 -19.56 27.93 16.88
N ASP A 43 -19.05 26.96 16.14
CA ASP A 43 -17.65 26.52 16.21
C ASP A 43 -17.26 25.92 14.85
N MET A 44 -17.00 26.80 13.91
CA MET A 44 -16.61 26.39 12.55
C MET A 44 -15.13 26.02 12.54
N ILE A 45 -14.81 24.82 12.06
CA ILE A 45 -13.44 24.33 11.90
C ILE A 45 -13.15 24.14 10.39
N SER A 46 -12.14 24.80 9.89
CA SER A 46 -11.69 24.69 8.50
C SER A 46 -10.90 23.38 8.27
N ARG A 47 -10.66 23.01 6.99
CA ARG A 47 -9.84 21.84 6.67
C ARG A 47 -8.41 21.93 7.20
N PRO A 48 -7.68 23.07 7.10
CA PRO A 48 -6.35 23.21 7.72
C PRO A 48 -6.37 23.00 9.22
N GLU A 49 -7.35 23.57 9.94
CA GLU A 49 -7.49 23.36 11.38
C GLU A 49 -7.79 21.90 11.72
N THR A 50 -8.62 21.21 10.90
CA THR A 50 -8.85 19.76 11.05
C THR A 50 -7.57 18.96 10.85
N GLU A 51 -6.73 19.35 9.88
CA GLU A 51 -5.42 18.71 9.64
C GLU A 51 -4.51 18.85 10.88
N GLU A 52 -4.41 20.02 11.47
CA GLU A 52 -3.62 20.25 12.68
C GLU A 52 -4.14 19.43 13.87
N ILE A 53 -5.46 19.39 14.06
CA ILE A 53 -6.10 18.56 15.10
C ILE A 53 -5.80 17.07 14.87
N LEU A 54 -5.92 16.59 13.63
CA LEU A 54 -5.66 15.20 13.29
C LEU A 54 -4.18 14.84 13.49
N GLN A 55 -3.25 15.69 13.06
CA GLN A 55 -1.82 15.47 13.25
C GLN A 55 -1.46 15.36 14.74
N ALA A 56 -2.01 16.22 15.60
CA ALA A 56 -1.81 16.12 17.04
C ALA A 56 -2.33 14.78 17.62
N GLN A 57 -3.42 14.23 17.07
CA GLN A 57 -3.91 12.92 17.49
C GLN A 57 -3.03 11.78 16.97
N LEU A 58 -2.57 11.87 15.71
CA LEU A 58 -1.65 10.88 15.13
C LEU A 58 -0.33 10.82 15.88
N GLU A 59 0.23 11.98 16.24
CA GLU A 59 1.44 12.07 17.06
C GLU A 59 1.25 11.34 18.40
N LYS A 60 0.15 11.60 19.09
CA LYS A 60 -0.19 10.93 20.36
C LYS A 60 -0.33 9.41 20.20
N LEU A 61 -1.00 8.96 19.15
CA LEU A 61 -1.15 7.53 18.85
C LEU A 61 0.19 6.88 18.51
N ALA A 62 1.04 7.55 17.73
CA ALA A 62 2.34 7.04 17.31
C ALA A 62 3.37 6.93 18.45
N GLN A 63 3.19 7.67 19.54
CA GLN A 63 4.03 7.53 20.75
C GLN A 63 3.79 6.21 21.48
N GLU A 64 2.61 5.63 21.36
CA GLU A 64 2.21 4.42 22.09
C GLU A 64 2.15 3.19 21.19
N GLN A 65 1.92 3.35 19.89
CA GLN A 65 1.63 2.25 18.96
C GLN A 65 2.30 2.48 17.60
N GLU A 66 2.67 1.39 16.92
CA GLU A 66 2.97 1.44 15.49
C GLU A 66 1.67 1.69 14.70
N LEU A 67 1.70 2.67 13.80
CA LEU A 67 0.53 3.03 13.01
C LEU A 67 0.57 2.44 11.60
N MET A 68 -0.47 1.73 11.24
CA MET A 68 -0.80 1.36 9.87
C MET A 68 -1.94 2.24 9.37
N ILE A 69 -1.70 3.01 8.32
CA ILE A 69 -2.71 3.90 7.75
C ILE A 69 -3.07 3.45 6.34
N ARG A 70 -4.37 3.41 6.05
CA ARG A 70 -4.85 3.10 4.71
C ARG A 70 -4.98 4.37 3.88
N CYS A 71 -4.28 4.42 2.73
CA CYS A 71 -4.34 5.54 1.77
C CYS A 71 -4.13 6.92 2.43
N GLY A 72 -3.19 7.03 3.38
CA GLY A 72 -2.94 8.29 4.08
C GLY A 72 -2.43 9.40 3.16
N GLY A 73 -2.82 10.64 3.44
CA GLY A 73 -2.25 11.83 2.80
C GLY A 73 -0.88 12.18 3.37
N ALA A 74 -0.17 13.13 2.73
CA ALA A 74 1.17 13.54 3.12
C ALA A 74 1.29 13.97 4.60
N TYR A 75 0.24 14.54 5.15
CA TYR A 75 0.14 14.94 6.56
C TYR A 75 0.19 13.77 7.56
N THR A 76 0.08 12.51 7.08
CA THR A 76 0.17 11.31 7.94
C THR A 76 1.56 10.65 7.91
N PHE A 77 2.43 10.99 6.95
CA PHE A 77 3.66 10.23 6.67
C PHE A 77 4.64 10.22 7.85
N ALA A 78 4.73 11.32 8.59
CA ALA A 78 5.62 11.42 9.75
C ALA A 78 5.25 10.46 10.90
N TYR A 79 4.03 9.97 10.92
CA TYR A 79 3.47 9.14 12.01
C TYR A 79 3.25 7.68 11.58
N THR A 80 3.48 7.34 10.31
CA THR A 80 3.08 6.07 9.70
C THR A 80 4.29 5.16 9.50
N GLN A 81 4.26 3.95 10.03
CA GLN A 81 5.24 2.89 9.79
C GLN A 81 4.82 1.97 8.65
N VAL A 82 3.51 1.83 8.44
CA VAL A 82 2.94 0.96 7.42
C VAL A 82 1.81 1.69 6.67
N MET A 83 1.90 1.76 5.37
CA MET A 83 0.81 2.27 4.52
C MET A 83 0.20 1.14 3.72
N SER A 84 -1.11 0.97 3.80
CA SER A 84 -1.87 -0.02 3.04
C SER A 84 -2.79 0.64 2.02
N GLY A 85 -3.19 -0.12 1.01
CA GLY A 85 -4.07 0.38 -0.05
C GLY A 85 -3.40 1.39 -0.97
N VAL A 86 -2.06 1.35 -1.06
CA VAL A 86 -1.29 2.25 -1.92
C VAL A 86 -1.66 2.00 -3.38
N ALA A 87 -1.97 3.07 -4.11
CA ALA A 87 -2.30 2.98 -5.51
C ALA A 87 -1.10 2.50 -6.34
N SER A 88 -1.33 1.53 -7.21
CA SER A 88 -0.34 0.97 -8.13
C SER A 88 -0.51 1.47 -9.56
N ASP A 89 -1.43 2.39 -9.79
CA ASP A 89 -1.73 2.96 -11.11
C ASP A 89 -2.24 4.39 -10.98
N CYS A 90 -2.21 5.15 -12.09
CA CYS A 90 -2.74 6.50 -12.17
C CYS A 90 -3.95 6.56 -13.12
N SER A 91 -4.61 7.73 -13.17
CA SER A 91 -5.81 7.93 -13.99
C SER A 91 -5.56 7.90 -15.51
N HIS A 92 -4.32 7.74 -15.98
CA HIS A 92 -3.92 7.73 -17.39
C HIS A 92 -4.66 8.79 -18.22
N PHE A 93 -4.66 10.04 -17.75
CA PHE A 93 -5.17 11.14 -18.60
C PHE A 93 -4.43 11.16 -19.94
N ARG A 94 -5.07 11.69 -20.98
CA ARG A 94 -4.54 11.72 -22.36
C ARG A 94 -3.11 12.27 -22.51
N LEU A 95 -2.56 12.90 -21.49
CA LEU A 95 -1.20 13.44 -21.46
C LEU A 95 -0.19 12.52 -20.76
N ALA A 96 -0.63 11.43 -20.12
CA ALA A 96 0.24 10.49 -19.42
C ALA A 96 0.48 9.27 -20.32
N ASN A 97 1.73 9.06 -20.72
CA ASN A 97 2.13 7.90 -21.53
C ASN A 97 2.40 6.67 -20.66
N GLU A 98 2.85 6.88 -19.42
CA GLU A 98 3.20 5.81 -18.47
C GLU A 98 2.96 6.25 -17.04
N THR A 99 2.84 5.28 -16.13
CA THR A 99 2.73 5.52 -14.70
C THR A 99 4.12 5.59 -14.09
N VAL A 100 4.42 6.71 -13.43
CA VAL A 100 5.64 6.84 -12.62
C VAL A 100 5.27 6.56 -11.16
N PRO A 101 5.95 5.62 -10.47
CA PRO A 101 5.68 5.26 -9.08
C PRO A 101 6.25 6.31 -8.10
N PHE A 102 5.90 7.58 -8.29
CA PHE A 102 6.48 8.69 -7.55
C PHE A 102 6.31 8.55 -6.03
N LEU A 103 5.10 8.19 -5.59
CA LEU A 103 4.82 8.02 -4.17
C LEU A 103 5.68 6.90 -3.56
N GLN A 104 5.80 5.78 -4.28
CA GLN A 104 6.61 4.65 -3.83
C GLN A 104 8.10 5.02 -3.80
N MET A 105 8.61 5.72 -4.80
CA MET A 105 10.00 6.18 -4.82
C MET A 105 10.33 7.11 -3.64
N VAL A 106 9.37 7.96 -3.23
CA VAL A 106 9.56 8.88 -2.10
C VAL A 106 9.49 8.17 -0.75
N LEU A 107 8.58 7.22 -0.59
CA LEU A 107 8.27 6.61 0.71
C LEU A 107 8.99 5.28 0.96
N HIS A 108 9.43 4.60 -0.10
CA HIS A 108 10.14 3.32 0.04
C HIS A 108 11.44 3.51 0.83
N GLY A 109 11.72 2.60 1.73
CA GLY A 109 12.84 2.73 2.68
C GLY A 109 12.46 3.41 3.99
N SER A 110 11.46 4.31 4.00
CA SER A 110 10.99 5.00 5.20
C SER A 110 9.81 4.29 5.87
N MET A 111 8.97 3.61 5.09
CA MET A 111 7.82 2.86 5.59
C MET A 111 7.53 1.65 4.71
N LYS A 112 6.78 0.68 5.26
CA LYS A 112 6.32 -0.49 4.51
C LYS A 112 5.08 -0.12 3.69
N LEU A 113 5.12 -0.41 2.39
CA LEU A 113 4.03 -0.10 1.46
C LEU A 113 3.31 -1.40 1.05
N TYR A 114 2.00 -1.44 1.22
CA TYR A 114 1.14 -2.54 0.80
C TYR A 114 0.16 -2.08 -0.28
N THR A 115 -0.07 -2.92 -1.26
CA THR A 115 -1.05 -2.66 -2.32
C THR A 115 -2.49 -2.57 -1.79
N ALA A 116 -3.40 -2.08 -2.63
CA ALA A 116 -4.81 -2.42 -2.51
C ALA A 116 -4.98 -3.95 -2.67
N PRO A 117 -6.11 -4.54 -2.21
CA PRO A 117 -6.32 -5.98 -2.30
C PRO A 117 -6.22 -6.51 -3.73
N ILE A 118 -5.22 -7.35 -3.99
CA ILE A 118 -4.91 -7.90 -5.33
C ILE A 118 -6.03 -8.77 -5.86
N ASN A 119 -6.69 -9.54 -5.00
CA ASN A 119 -7.82 -10.39 -5.37
C ASN A 119 -9.09 -9.62 -5.78
N LEU A 120 -9.14 -8.31 -5.57
CA LEU A 120 -10.21 -7.43 -6.04
C LEU A 120 -9.82 -6.65 -7.31
N ALA A 121 -8.59 -6.82 -7.80
CA ALA A 121 -8.12 -6.21 -9.05
C ALA A 121 -8.69 -6.96 -10.27
N SER A 122 -8.79 -6.27 -11.41
CA SER A 122 -9.25 -6.86 -12.68
C SER A 122 -8.31 -7.96 -13.20
N ASN A 123 -7.02 -7.89 -12.88
CA ASN A 123 -6.00 -8.87 -13.22
C ASN A 123 -5.02 -9.01 -12.05
N SER A 124 -5.18 -10.08 -11.27
CA SER A 124 -4.38 -10.35 -10.08
C SER A 124 -2.90 -10.58 -10.39
N GLN A 125 -2.57 -11.30 -11.46
CA GLN A 125 -1.18 -11.56 -11.86
C GLN A 125 -0.44 -10.25 -12.21
N THR A 126 -1.07 -9.39 -13.01
CA THR A 126 -0.49 -8.07 -13.32
C THR A 126 -0.35 -7.21 -12.06
N ALA A 127 -1.30 -7.30 -11.13
CA ALA A 127 -1.25 -6.56 -9.88
C ALA A 127 -0.09 -7.03 -8.96
N VAL A 128 0.23 -8.34 -8.93
CA VAL A 128 1.40 -8.87 -8.22
C VAL A 128 2.70 -8.35 -8.85
N LEU A 129 2.83 -8.43 -10.17
CA LEU A 129 4.00 -7.91 -10.88
C LEU A 129 4.19 -6.41 -10.62
N ARG A 130 3.08 -5.64 -10.65
CA ARG A 130 3.11 -4.20 -10.36
C ARG A 130 3.50 -3.90 -8.91
N ALA A 131 3.06 -4.73 -7.97
CA ALA A 131 3.49 -4.61 -6.58
C ALA A 131 5.02 -4.74 -6.48
N ILE A 132 5.59 -5.74 -7.11
CA ILE A 132 7.04 -6.00 -7.08
C ILE A 132 7.83 -4.90 -7.80
N GLU A 133 7.37 -4.46 -8.98
CA GLU A 133 7.97 -3.35 -9.73
C GLU A 133 8.11 -2.08 -8.86
N TYR A 134 7.11 -1.80 -8.03
CA TYR A 134 7.07 -0.59 -7.19
C TYR A 134 7.59 -0.82 -5.77
N GLY A 135 8.18 -1.98 -5.47
CA GLY A 135 8.70 -2.31 -4.14
C GLY A 135 7.62 -2.50 -3.07
N MET A 136 6.36 -2.69 -3.47
CA MET A 136 5.24 -2.87 -2.55
C MET A 136 5.01 -4.33 -2.20
N LEU A 137 4.53 -4.57 -0.98
CA LEU A 137 4.11 -5.90 -0.56
C LEU A 137 2.67 -6.19 -1.05
N PRO A 138 2.41 -7.38 -1.63
CA PRO A 138 1.09 -7.77 -2.07
C PRO A 138 0.13 -7.92 -0.90
N CYS A 139 -1.07 -7.35 -1.01
CA CYS A 139 -2.15 -7.47 -0.03
C CYS A 139 -3.32 -8.25 -0.61
N PHE A 140 -3.93 -9.13 0.19
CA PHE A 140 -5.15 -9.85 -0.16
C PHE A 140 -6.20 -9.63 0.92
N GLN A 141 -7.44 -9.43 0.51
CA GLN A 141 -8.58 -9.34 1.42
C GLN A 141 -9.38 -10.63 1.34
N VAL A 142 -9.36 -11.42 2.40
CA VAL A 142 -9.97 -12.74 2.41
C VAL A 142 -11.02 -12.87 3.50
N THR A 143 -12.03 -13.72 3.21
CA THR A 143 -13.07 -14.13 4.14
C THR A 143 -13.01 -15.64 4.32
N TYR A 144 -13.45 -16.12 5.48
CA TYR A 144 -13.50 -17.56 5.77
C TYR A 144 -14.53 -18.25 4.89
N ASP A 145 -15.74 -17.70 4.84
CA ASP A 145 -16.83 -18.23 4.02
C ASP A 145 -16.74 -17.75 2.56
N GLN A 146 -17.48 -18.42 1.69
CA GLN A 146 -17.62 -18.04 0.30
C GLN A 146 -18.24 -16.63 0.16
N SER A 147 -17.76 -15.85 -0.79
CA SER A 147 -18.23 -14.47 -1.04
C SER A 147 -19.72 -14.35 -1.31
N SER A 148 -20.36 -15.45 -1.75
CA SER A 148 -21.82 -15.51 -1.98
C SER A 148 -22.65 -15.22 -0.73
N VAL A 149 -22.10 -15.48 0.47
CA VAL A 149 -22.77 -15.17 1.75
C VAL A 149 -22.92 -13.66 1.93
N LEU A 150 -22.01 -12.86 1.36
CA LEU A 150 -21.99 -11.40 1.46
C LEU A 150 -22.89 -10.69 0.45
N LYS A 151 -23.51 -11.40 -0.48
CA LYS A 151 -24.26 -10.85 -1.62
C LYS A 151 -25.37 -9.87 -1.23
N ASN A 152 -26.01 -10.08 -0.09
CA ASN A 152 -27.14 -9.25 0.39
C ASN A 152 -26.77 -8.42 1.64
N SER A 153 -25.50 -8.16 1.86
CA SER A 153 -24.99 -7.35 2.96
C SER A 153 -24.39 -6.03 2.45
N GLU A 154 -23.98 -5.16 3.35
CA GLU A 154 -23.23 -3.94 3.03
C GLU A 154 -21.76 -4.22 2.58
N TYR A 155 -21.35 -5.48 2.58
CA TYR A 155 -19.99 -5.93 2.22
C TYR A 155 -19.90 -6.50 0.80
N THR A 156 -20.76 -6.07 -0.10
CA THR A 156 -20.83 -6.55 -1.50
C THR A 156 -19.54 -6.33 -2.29
N ASP A 157 -18.70 -5.38 -1.87
CA ASP A 157 -17.38 -5.12 -2.47
C ASP A 157 -16.40 -6.29 -2.30
N ASN A 158 -16.69 -7.22 -1.38
CA ASN A 158 -15.91 -8.43 -1.13
C ASN A 158 -16.36 -9.61 -2.01
N PHE A 159 -16.70 -9.36 -3.27
CA PHE A 159 -17.24 -10.35 -4.21
C PHE A 159 -16.28 -11.48 -4.58
N ALA A 160 -14.99 -11.33 -4.36
CA ALA A 160 -13.92 -12.29 -4.69
C ALA A 160 -12.98 -12.52 -3.51
N SER A 161 -13.53 -12.77 -2.30
CA SER A 161 -12.73 -12.82 -1.06
C SER A 161 -12.65 -14.20 -0.40
N GLY A 162 -13.35 -15.24 -0.89
CA GLY A 162 -13.30 -16.58 -0.27
C GLY A 162 -11.87 -17.13 -0.24
N TYR A 163 -11.32 -17.41 0.97
CA TYR A 163 -9.93 -17.83 1.18
C TYR A 163 -9.53 -19.06 0.37
N GLU A 164 -10.38 -20.08 0.33
CA GLU A 164 -10.09 -21.32 -0.38
C GLU A 164 -9.84 -21.12 -1.89
N ASN A 165 -10.44 -20.07 -2.46
CA ASN A 165 -10.26 -19.75 -3.88
C ASN A 165 -8.93 -19.04 -4.17
N TRP A 166 -8.31 -18.43 -3.17
CA TRP A 166 -7.11 -17.60 -3.33
C TRP A 166 -5.87 -18.16 -2.66
N ARG A 167 -6.00 -19.28 -1.96
CA ARG A 167 -4.91 -19.83 -1.15
C ARG A 167 -3.63 -20.08 -1.95
N GLU A 168 -3.76 -20.64 -3.15
CA GLU A 168 -2.60 -20.94 -4.01
C GLU A 168 -1.99 -19.66 -4.58
N ASP A 169 -2.83 -18.76 -5.10
CA ASP A 169 -2.37 -17.46 -5.62
C ASP A 169 -1.67 -16.61 -4.52
N ILE A 170 -2.17 -16.64 -3.28
CA ILE A 170 -1.54 -15.96 -2.14
C ILE A 170 -0.14 -16.52 -1.89
N LEU A 171 0.03 -17.85 -1.91
CA LEU A 171 1.31 -18.49 -1.68
C LEU A 171 2.29 -18.20 -2.81
N GLU A 172 1.83 -18.18 -4.06
CA GLU A 172 2.64 -17.83 -5.22
C GLU A 172 3.08 -16.37 -5.16
N ALA A 173 2.15 -15.44 -4.94
CA ALA A 173 2.44 -14.02 -4.78
C ALA A 173 3.41 -13.75 -3.62
N TYR A 174 3.24 -14.44 -2.50
CA TYR A 174 4.15 -14.34 -1.35
C TYR A 174 5.56 -14.77 -1.71
N LYS A 175 5.73 -15.94 -2.36
CA LYS A 175 7.04 -16.43 -2.77
C LYS A 175 7.71 -15.48 -3.76
N MET A 176 6.98 -15.04 -4.77
CA MET A 176 7.51 -14.11 -5.77
C MET A 176 7.96 -12.79 -5.12
N ALA A 177 7.17 -12.23 -4.19
CA ALA A 177 7.54 -11.02 -3.46
C ALA A 177 8.73 -11.27 -2.52
N GLN A 178 8.75 -12.40 -1.82
CA GLN A 178 9.87 -12.77 -0.94
C GLN A 178 11.18 -12.87 -1.71
N ASP A 179 11.19 -13.61 -2.82
CA ASP A 179 12.40 -13.84 -3.61
C ASP A 179 12.91 -12.54 -4.27
N SER A 180 11.99 -11.65 -4.65
CA SER A 180 12.30 -10.41 -5.35
C SER A 180 12.66 -9.25 -4.43
N LEU A 181 12.00 -9.12 -3.28
CA LEU A 181 12.07 -7.94 -2.40
C LEU A 181 12.76 -8.20 -1.05
N GLU A 182 13.26 -9.43 -0.80
CA GLU A 182 13.96 -9.74 0.45
C GLU A 182 15.14 -8.79 0.68
N GLY A 183 15.15 -8.12 1.84
CA GLY A 183 16.19 -7.15 2.20
C GLY A 183 16.08 -5.79 1.50
N LEU A 184 15.08 -5.56 0.61
CA LEU A 184 14.88 -4.28 -0.06
C LEU A 184 13.87 -3.37 0.64
N ILE A 185 13.03 -3.88 1.52
CA ILE A 185 11.94 -3.12 2.16
C ILE A 185 12.45 -1.86 2.91
N GLY A 186 13.66 -1.90 3.44
CA GLY A 186 14.30 -0.78 4.13
C GLY A 186 15.25 0.04 3.25
N CYS A 187 15.30 -0.21 1.94
CA CYS A 187 16.17 0.50 0.99
C CYS A 187 15.35 1.48 0.16
N GLY A 188 15.80 2.71 0.00
CA GLY A 188 15.17 3.68 -0.89
C GLY A 188 15.24 3.24 -2.35
N ILE A 189 14.23 3.64 -3.15
CA ILE A 189 14.26 3.50 -4.61
C ILE A 189 14.96 4.72 -5.19
N THR A 190 16.03 4.49 -5.95
CA THR A 190 16.85 5.56 -6.57
C THR A 190 16.48 5.83 -8.02
N GLU A 191 15.99 4.80 -8.74
CA GLU A 191 15.60 4.91 -10.14
C GLU A 191 14.45 3.96 -10.46
N HIS A 192 13.57 4.40 -11.36
CA HIS A 192 12.58 3.56 -12.02
C HIS A 192 12.57 3.92 -13.50
N ARG A 193 12.76 2.92 -14.38
CA ARG A 193 12.82 3.13 -15.84
C ARG A 193 12.17 2.00 -16.62
N GLN A 194 11.71 2.30 -17.80
CA GLN A 194 11.37 1.28 -18.78
C GLN A 194 12.66 0.78 -19.45
N ALA A 195 13.07 -0.46 -19.17
CA ALA A 195 14.28 -1.07 -19.68
C ALA A 195 14.12 -1.65 -21.10
N ALA A 196 12.90 -2.15 -21.42
CA ALA A 196 12.47 -2.58 -22.76
C ALA A 196 10.94 -2.44 -22.86
N GLN A 197 10.37 -2.73 -24.03
CA GLN A 197 8.91 -2.70 -24.20
C GLN A 197 8.24 -3.65 -23.18
N GLN A 198 7.38 -3.11 -22.33
CA GLN A 198 6.70 -3.83 -21.25
C GLN A 198 7.67 -4.54 -20.27
N VAL A 199 8.91 -4.03 -20.12
CA VAL A 199 9.88 -4.45 -19.10
C VAL A 199 10.36 -3.23 -18.36
N PHE A 200 10.21 -3.26 -17.02
CA PHE A 200 10.60 -2.16 -16.15
C PHE A 200 11.70 -2.59 -15.20
N ALA A 201 12.56 -1.65 -14.84
CA ALA A 201 13.67 -1.84 -13.91
C ALA A 201 13.57 -0.83 -12.78
N THR A 202 13.63 -1.31 -11.54
CA THR A 202 13.63 -0.50 -10.31
C THR A 202 14.97 -0.71 -9.61
N THR A 203 15.72 0.37 -9.43
CA THR A 203 17.03 0.37 -8.78
C THR A 203 16.91 0.86 -7.34
N TYR A 204 17.58 0.18 -6.43
CA TYR A 204 17.58 0.47 -5.00
C TYR A 204 18.92 1.06 -4.54
N GLU A 205 18.93 1.74 -3.37
CA GLU A 205 20.12 2.37 -2.80
C GLU A 205 21.29 1.42 -2.57
N ASN A 206 21.01 0.13 -2.31
CA ASN A 206 22.04 -0.89 -2.15
C ASN A 206 22.66 -1.36 -3.47
N GLY A 207 22.19 -0.82 -4.60
CA GLY A 207 22.64 -1.16 -5.95
C GLY A 207 21.93 -2.36 -6.58
N ASP A 208 21.00 -3.01 -5.89
CA ASP A 208 20.19 -4.07 -6.48
C ASP A 208 19.21 -3.50 -7.51
N VAL A 209 18.95 -4.28 -8.56
CA VAL A 209 17.98 -3.93 -9.60
C VAL A 209 16.95 -5.04 -9.74
N VAL A 210 15.69 -4.68 -9.69
CA VAL A 210 14.56 -5.59 -9.91
C VAL A 210 13.93 -5.31 -11.26
N TYR A 211 13.98 -6.29 -12.16
CA TYR A 211 13.39 -6.25 -13.49
C TYR A 211 12.05 -6.99 -13.47
N VAL A 212 11.00 -6.37 -14.01
CA VAL A 212 9.67 -6.96 -14.14
C VAL A 212 9.25 -6.97 -15.60
N ASN A 213 8.87 -8.16 -16.09
CA ASN A 213 8.45 -8.38 -17.47
C ASN A 213 6.95 -8.68 -17.55
N TYR A 214 6.21 -7.83 -18.22
CA TYR A 214 4.76 -8.00 -18.47
C TYR A 214 4.43 -8.75 -19.76
N ASN A 215 5.43 -9.04 -20.60
CA ASN A 215 5.25 -9.80 -21.84
C ASN A 215 4.95 -11.27 -21.55
N THR A 216 4.36 -11.94 -22.54
CA THR A 216 4.11 -13.39 -22.52
C THR A 216 5.32 -14.24 -22.97
N GLU A 217 6.44 -13.59 -23.28
CA GLU A 217 7.70 -14.19 -23.72
C GLU A 217 8.84 -13.67 -22.85
N ASP A 218 9.91 -14.45 -22.77
CA ASP A 218 11.14 -14.05 -22.09
C ASP A 218 11.78 -12.89 -22.86
N VAL A 219 12.31 -11.90 -22.13
CA VAL A 219 12.98 -10.74 -22.73
C VAL A 219 14.39 -10.61 -22.16
N THR A 220 15.37 -10.46 -23.03
CA THR A 220 16.74 -10.16 -22.61
C THR A 220 16.97 -8.65 -22.59
N VAL A 221 17.35 -8.13 -21.44
CA VAL A 221 17.64 -6.70 -21.22
C VAL A 221 18.83 -6.56 -20.27
N ASP A 222 19.72 -5.60 -20.53
CA ASP A 222 20.93 -5.33 -19.75
C ASP A 222 21.82 -6.60 -19.52
N GLY A 223 21.77 -7.58 -20.45
CA GLY A 223 22.50 -8.83 -20.35
C GLY A 223 21.82 -9.94 -19.55
N HIS A 224 20.63 -9.70 -19.00
CA HIS A 224 19.85 -10.66 -18.22
C HIS A 224 18.58 -11.08 -18.93
N THR A 225 18.19 -12.35 -18.80
CA THR A 225 16.90 -12.85 -19.29
C THR A 225 15.86 -12.74 -18.21
N VAL A 226 14.86 -11.88 -18.45
CA VAL A 226 13.72 -11.70 -17.55
C VAL A 226 12.59 -12.60 -18.04
N PRO A 227 12.11 -13.56 -17.23
CA PRO A 227 11.13 -14.54 -17.67
C PRO A 227 9.78 -13.90 -18.01
N ALA A 228 9.03 -14.56 -18.90
CA ALA A 228 7.67 -14.17 -19.28
C ALA A 228 6.77 -14.01 -18.05
N ARG A 229 6.06 -12.88 -17.94
CA ARG A 229 5.21 -12.55 -16.79
C ARG A 229 5.88 -12.82 -15.45
N GLY A 230 7.16 -12.43 -15.34
CA GLY A 230 8.02 -12.76 -14.22
C GLY A 230 8.95 -11.64 -13.82
N VAL A 231 9.81 -11.98 -12.89
CA VAL A 231 10.75 -11.06 -12.25
C VAL A 231 12.16 -11.65 -12.30
N TYR A 232 13.15 -10.79 -12.48
CA TYR A 232 14.56 -11.09 -12.29
C TYR A 232 15.18 -10.04 -11.38
N ARG A 233 15.95 -10.45 -10.38
CA ARG A 233 16.68 -9.55 -9.51
C ARG A 233 18.17 -9.71 -9.72
N GLU A 234 18.82 -8.62 -10.10
CA GLU A 234 20.25 -8.47 -10.08
C GLU A 234 20.69 -7.99 -8.70
N ARG A 235 21.52 -8.76 -8.01
CA ARG A 235 22.05 -8.40 -6.68
C ARG A 235 23.40 -7.70 -6.82
N SER A 236 23.53 -6.53 -6.20
CA SER A 236 24.80 -5.81 -6.12
C SER A 236 25.84 -6.65 -5.39
N GLY A 237 27.00 -6.89 -6.02
CA GLY A 237 28.08 -7.70 -5.43
C GLY A 237 28.08 -9.19 -5.81
N SER A 238 27.19 -9.64 -6.71
CA SER A 238 27.23 -10.97 -7.30
C SER A 238 28.11 -10.94 -8.58
N GLN A 239 29.42 -10.76 -8.43
CA GLN A 239 30.42 -11.01 -9.47
C GLN A 239 31.28 -12.21 -9.09
#